data_68c18c51188405f448de73ffd52149ff
#
_entry.id   68c18c51188405f448de73ffd52149ff
#
_cell.length_a   1.000
_cell.length_b   1.000
_cell.length_c   1.000
_cell.angle_alpha   90.00
_cell.angle_beta   90.00
_cell.angle_gamma   90.00
#
_symmetry.space_group_name_H-M   'P 1'
#
loop_
_entity.id
_entity.type
_entity.pdbx_description
1 polymer ?
#
loop_
_entity_poly.entity_id
_entity_poly.type
_entity_poly.pdbx_seq_one_letter_code
_entity_poly.pdbx_strand_id
1 'polypeptide(L)'
;MSRVGIVIASHSDLLARGVAELAGQMAPGVAIGAAGGLEDGGLGTSYDRIEEALEAVLAAVDGPGSGAVVLTDLGSATMTAESVVEMSEAPERIRLVDTALVEGAVAAAV
;
A
#
# COMPACT_ATOMS: atom_id res chain seq x y z
N MET A 1 16.67 -9.50 -1.40
CA MET A 1 16.14 -8.20 -1.00
C MET A 1 15.16 -7.68 -2.01
N SER A 2 14.05 -7.19 -1.54
CA SER A 2 13.01 -6.66 -2.41
C SER A 2 13.34 -5.21 -2.77
N ARG A 3 13.17 -4.85 -4.04
CA ARG A 3 13.32 -3.46 -4.50
C ARG A 3 11.99 -2.74 -4.59
N VAL A 4 10.90 -3.51 -4.64
CA VAL A 4 9.56 -2.95 -4.75
C VAL A 4 8.73 -3.47 -3.60
N GLY A 5 8.12 -2.56 -2.87
CA GLY A 5 7.17 -2.91 -1.82
C GLY A 5 5.76 -2.56 -2.25
N ILE A 6 4.80 -3.01 -1.49
CA ILE A 6 3.38 -2.85 -1.80
C ILE A 6 2.66 -2.25 -0.59
N VAL A 7 1.82 -1.25 -0.84
CA VAL A 7 0.91 -0.71 0.17
C VAL A 7 -0.52 -1.00 -0.26
N ILE A 8 -1.28 -1.61 0.61
CA ILE A 8 -2.70 -1.89 0.40
C ILE A 8 -3.50 -0.83 1.17
N ALA A 9 -4.16 0.05 0.44
CA ALA A 9 -4.97 1.12 1.04
C ALA A 9 -6.45 0.82 0.83
N SER A 10 -7.19 0.61 1.91
CA SER A 10 -8.58 0.19 1.87
C SER A 10 -9.41 0.98 2.87
N HIS A 11 -10.72 1.04 2.62
CA HIS A 11 -11.68 1.58 3.58
C HIS A 11 -11.82 0.71 4.81
N SER A 12 -11.41 -0.55 4.73
CA SER A 12 -11.56 -1.55 5.78
C SER A 12 -10.20 -2.06 6.25
N ASP A 13 -9.94 -1.97 7.55
CA ASP A 13 -8.72 -2.52 8.14
C ASP A 13 -8.66 -4.04 7.95
N LEU A 14 -9.79 -4.72 8.13
CA LEU A 14 -9.84 -6.18 7.94
C LEU A 14 -9.52 -6.55 6.50
N LEU A 15 -10.06 -5.81 5.54
CA LEU A 15 -9.79 -6.09 4.13
C LEU A 15 -8.32 -5.85 3.80
N ALA A 16 -7.77 -4.72 4.22
CA ALA A 16 -6.37 -4.40 3.95
C ALA A 16 -5.43 -5.46 4.51
N ARG A 17 -5.66 -5.86 5.75
CA ARG A 17 -4.82 -6.88 6.40
C ARG A 17 -5.00 -8.24 5.76
N GLY A 18 -6.23 -8.60 5.36
CA GLY A 18 -6.48 -9.86 4.68
C GLY A 18 -5.79 -9.95 3.32
N VAL A 19 -5.84 -8.89 2.54
CA VAL A 19 -5.16 -8.82 1.25
C VAL A 19 -3.64 -8.91 1.44
N ALA A 20 -3.10 -8.18 2.42
CA ALA A 20 -1.67 -8.22 2.72
C ALA A 20 -1.24 -9.63 3.16
N GLU A 21 -2.05 -10.30 3.95
CA GLU A 21 -1.78 -11.67 4.38
C GLU A 21 -1.74 -12.63 3.20
N LEU A 22 -2.72 -12.54 2.31
CA LEU A 22 -2.79 -13.41 1.13
C LEU A 22 -1.58 -13.17 0.22
N ALA A 23 -1.32 -11.92 -0.13
CA ALA A 23 -0.19 -11.59 -1.00
C ALA A 23 1.14 -11.97 -0.35
N GLY A 24 1.27 -11.79 0.95
CA GLY A 24 2.47 -12.14 1.69
C GLY A 24 2.75 -13.64 1.71
N GLN A 25 1.72 -14.46 1.71
CA GLN A 25 1.90 -15.92 1.62
C GLN A 25 2.40 -16.32 0.25
N MET A 26 1.96 -15.63 -0.79
CA MET A 26 2.39 -15.90 -2.16
C MET A 26 3.81 -15.39 -2.43
N ALA A 27 4.26 -14.38 -1.70
CA ALA A 27 5.57 -13.77 -1.91
C ALA A 27 6.18 -13.34 -0.56
N PRO A 28 6.71 -14.30 0.24
CA PRO A 28 7.15 -14.00 1.62
C PRO A 28 8.27 -12.98 1.75
N GLY A 29 9.05 -12.76 0.68
CA GLY A 29 10.16 -11.81 0.74
C GLY A 29 9.82 -10.38 0.39
N VAL A 30 8.56 -10.10 0.04
CA VAL A 30 8.15 -8.76 -0.39
C VAL A 30 7.64 -7.96 0.81
N ALA A 31 8.05 -6.69 0.90
CA ALA A 31 7.55 -5.78 1.92
C ALA A 31 6.12 -5.35 1.56
N ILE A 32 5.16 -5.65 2.43
CA ILE A 32 3.75 -5.32 2.20
C ILE A 32 3.21 -4.61 3.43
N GLY A 33 2.68 -3.41 3.23
CA GLY A 33 2.05 -2.64 4.29
C GLY A 33 0.54 -2.57 4.07
N ALA A 34 -0.21 -2.66 5.16
CA ALA A 34 -1.66 -2.54 5.12
C ALA A 34 -2.08 -1.24 5.79
N ALA A 35 -2.89 -0.45 5.10
CA ALA A 35 -3.45 0.79 5.63
C ALA A 35 -4.95 0.79 5.37
N GLY A 36 -5.72 0.33 6.33
CA GLY A 36 -7.15 0.19 6.18
C GLY A 36 -7.94 0.82 7.31
N GLY A 37 -9.07 1.41 6.95
CA GLY A 37 -9.97 1.99 7.92
C GLY A 37 -9.46 3.27 8.58
N LEU A 38 -10.21 3.72 9.55
CA LEU A 38 -9.88 4.90 10.36
C LEU A 38 -9.14 4.46 11.63
N GLU A 39 -8.53 5.42 12.32
CA GLU A 39 -7.78 5.16 13.55
C GLU A 39 -8.64 4.49 14.63
N ASP A 40 -9.94 4.77 14.66
CA ASP A 40 -10.86 4.19 15.64
C ASP A 40 -11.36 2.79 15.24
N GLY A 41 -10.91 2.26 14.09
CA GLY A 41 -11.34 0.96 13.59
C GLY A 41 -12.56 1.01 12.68
N GLY A 42 -13.14 2.18 12.47
CA GLY A 42 -14.29 2.34 11.57
C GLY A 42 -13.92 2.27 10.11
N LEU A 43 -14.93 2.18 9.25
CA LEU A 43 -14.73 2.19 7.80
C LEU A 43 -14.42 3.61 7.35
N GLY A 44 -13.48 3.73 6.43
CA GLY A 44 -13.08 5.01 5.88
C GLY A 44 -11.61 5.00 5.50
N THR A 45 -11.09 6.15 5.10
CA THR A 45 -9.71 6.28 4.64
C THR A 45 -8.97 7.31 5.48
N SER A 46 -7.82 6.92 6.01
CA SER A 46 -6.99 7.79 6.83
C SER A 46 -5.69 8.13 6.09
N TYR A 47 -5.45 9.42 5.89
CA TYR A 47 -4.19 9.91 5.33
C TYR A 47 -3.00 9.41 6.16
N ASP A 48 -3.08 9.55 7.48
CA ASP A 48 -1.97 9.20 8.36
C ASP A 48 -1.62 7.72 8.31
N ARG A 49 -2.63 6.86 8.26
CA ARG A 49 -2.39 5.41 8.19
C ARG A 49 -1.73 5.02 6.87
N ILE A 50 -2.15 5.63 5.77
CA ILE A 50 -1.53 5.38 4.45
C ILE A 50 -0.10 5.90 4.46
N GLU A 51 0.12 7.10 4.99
CA GLU A 51 1.46 7.68 5.08
C GLU A 51 2.40 6.80 5.90
N GLU A 52 1.97 6.33 7.06
CA GLU A 52 2.77 5.44 7.90
C GLU A 52 3.14 4.14 7.18
N ALA A 53 2.17 3.52 6.52
CA ALA A 53 2.41 2.27 5.80
C ALA A 53 3.39 2.49 4.64
N LEU A 54 3.22 3.60 3.92
CA LEU A 54 4.09 3.92 2.80
C LEU A 54 5.52 4.19 3.26
N GLU A 55 5.69 4.95 4.33
CA GLU A 55 7.03 5.22 4.87
C GLU A 55 7.71 3.93 5.33
N ALA A 56 6.97 3.05 5.99
CA ALA A 56 7.51 1.77 6.45
C ALA A 56 7.94 0.89 5.28
N VAL A 57 7.14 0.85 4.22
CA VAL A 57 7.46 0.05 3.03
C VAL A 57 8.67 0.64 2.31
N LEU A 58 8.72 1.96 2.14
CA LEU A 58 9.86 2.60 1.48
C LEU A 58 11.16 2.40 2.26
N ALA A 59 11.08 2.34 3.58
CA ALA A 59 12.24 2.07 4.42
C ALA A 59 12.72 0.61 4.30
N ALA A 60 11.80 -0.30 3.95
CA ALA A 60 12.11 -1.73 3.85
C ALA A 60 12.69 -2.13 2.49
N VAL A 61 12.60 -1.26 1.48
CA VAL A 61 13.15 -1.54 0.15
C VAL A 61 14.36 -0.64 -0.08
N ASP A 62 15.34 -1.14 -0.81
CA ASP A 62 16.56 -0.37 -1.03
C ASP A 62 17.17 -0.63 -2.42
N GLY A 63 18.18 0.18 -2.72
CA GLY A 63 18.90 0.07 -3.97
C GLY A 63 18.36 1.00 -5.05
N PRO A 64 19.12 1.18 -6.13
CA PRO A 64 18.69 2.02 -7.25
C PRO A 64 17.39 1.51 -7.85
N GLY A 65 16.45 2.39 -8.07
CA GLY A 65 15.14 2.04 -8.64
C GLY A 65 14.16 1.43 -7.65
N SER A 66 14.50 1.41 -6.36
CA SER A 66 13.56 0.91 -5.33
C SER A 66 12.38 1.85 -5.15
N GLY A 67 11.24 1.30 -4.77
CA GLY A 67 10.05 2.10 -4.54
C GLY A 67 8.87 1.27 -4.08
N ALA A 68 7.70 1.88 -4.13
CA ALA A 68 6.47 1.26 -3.67
C ALA A 68 5.35 1.39 -4.69
N VAL A 69 4.49 0.38 -4.72
CA VAL A 69 3.25 0.38 -5.49
C VAL A 69 2.12 0.47 -4.48
N VAL A 70 1.20 1.42 -4.68
CA VAL A 70 0.03 1.59 -3.82
C VAL A 70 -1.20 1.11 -4.57
N LEU A 71 -1.94 0.22 -3.94
CA LEU A 71 -3.18 -0.35 -4.49
C LEU A 71 -4.35 0.05 -3.59
N THR A 72 -5.46 0.44 -4.19
CA THR A 72 -6.62 0.94 -3.46
C THR A 72 -7.88 0.17 -3.83
N ASP A 73 -8.90 0.22 -2.97
CA ASP A 73 -10.16 -0.47 -3.22
C ASP A 73 -11.22 0.43 -3.89
N LEU A 74 -11.46 1.60 -3.34
CA LEU A 74 -12.52 2.50 -3.83
C LEU A 74 -11.98 3.90 -4.06
N GLY A 75 -12.79 4.73 -4.76
CA GLY A 75 -12.36 6.06 -5.19
C GLY A 75 -11.83 6.98 -4.09
N SER A 76 -12.45 6.99 -2.90
CA SER A 76 -11.97 7.85 -1.83
C SER A 76 -10.61 7.39 -1.28
N ALA A 77 -10.33 6.09 -1.28
CA ALA A 77 -9.01 5.60 -0.92
C ALA A 77 -7.98 6.04 -1.96
N THR A 78 -8.35 6.00 -3.23
CA THR A 78 -7.49 6.47 -4.32
C THR A 78 -7.17 7.95 -4.15
N MET A 79 -8.18 8.78 -3.87
CA MET A 79 -7.97 10.22 -3.69
C MET A 79 -7.07 10.52 -2.50
N THR A 80 -7.27 9.83 -1.38
CA THR A 80 -6.43 10.02 -0.20
C THR A 80 -5.00 9.56 -0.47
N ALA A 81 -4.84 8.42 -1.14
CA ALA A 81 -3.51 7.92 -1.50
C ALA A 81 -2.80 8.87 -2.45
N GLU A 82 -3.50 9.47 -3.41
CA GLU A 82 -2.92 10.47 -4.29
C GLU A 82 -2.35 11.65 -3.50
N SER A 83 -3.08 12.12 -2.48
CA SER A 83 -2.62 13.20 -1.63
C SER A 83 -1.37 12.82 -0.85
N VAL A 84 -1.33 11.59 -0.33
CA VAL A 84 -0.15 11.09 0.40
C VAL A 84 1.07 11.07 -0.53
N VAL A 85 0.89 10.57 -1.75
CA VAL A 85 1.99 10.49 -2.73
C VAL A 85 2.50 11.89 -3.08
N GLU A 86 1.60 12.84 -3.33
CA GLU A 86 1.97 14.21 -3.69
C GLU A 86 2.76 14.90 -2.57
N MET A 87 2.44 14.61 -1.32
CA MET A 87 3.10 15.22 -0.17
C MET A 87 4.32 14.45 0.29
N SER A 88 4.64 13.32 -0.34
CA SER A 88 5.81 12.51 -0.02
C SER A 88 7.09 13.23 -0.40
N GLU A 89 8.17 12.94 0.32
CA GLU A 89 9.51 13.47 0.00
C GLU A 89 10.09 12.83 -1.27
N ALA A 90 9.58 11.67 -1.67
CA ALA A 90 10.10 10.93 -2.82
C ALA A 90 8.96 10.40 -3.70
N PRO A 91 8.11 11.30 -4.26
CA PRO A 91 6.98 10.83 -5.06
C PRO A 91 7.40 10.06 -6.30
N GLU A 92 8.60 10.29 -6.82
CA GLU A 92 9.11 9.56 -7.97
C GLU A 92 9.36 8.08 -7.68
N ARG A 93 9.43 7.68 -6.42
CA ARG A 93 9.61 6.30 -6.00
C ARG A 93 8.29 5.55 -5.82
N ILE A 94 7.15 6.21 -6.05
CA ILE A 94 5.84 5.68 -5.71
C ILE A 94 4.97 5.64 -6.95
N ARG A 95 4.24 4.52 -7.14
CA ARG A 95 3.25 4.39 -8.21
C ARG A 95 1.91 4.02 -7.60
N LEU A 96 0.89 4.78 -7.94
CA LEU A 96 -0.49 4.46 -7.58
C LEU A 96 -1.09 3.69 -8.75
N VAL A 97 -1.58 2.48 -8.51
CA VAL A 97 -2.05 1.59 -9.57
C VAL A 97 -3.54 1.34 -9.40
N ASP A 98 -4.29 1.56 -10.48
CA ASP A 98 -5.72 1.29 -10.54
C ASP A 98 -5.93 -0.13 -11.05
N THR A 99 -6.30 -1.04 -10.15
CA THR A 99 -6.50 -2.45 -10.49
C THR A 99 -7.45 -3.09 -9.48
N ALA A 100 -7.89 -4.30 -9.77
CA ALA A 100 -8.66 -5.08 -8.82
C ALA A 100 -7.77 -5.39 -7.62
N LEU A 101 -8.24 -5.05 -6.41
CA LEU A 101 -7.38 -4.99 -5.24
C LEU A 101 -6.72 -6.34 -4.90
N VAL A 102 -7.52 -7.39 -4.78
CA VAL A 102 -6.98 -8.69 -4.36
C VAL A 102 -6.09 -9.30 -5.44
N GLU A 103 -6.62 -9.37 -6.65
CA GLU A 103 -5.87 -9.93 -7.78
C GLU A 103 -4.62 -9.10 -8.09
N GLY A 104 -4.77 -7.77 -8.04
CA GLY A 104 -3.65 -6.87 -8.29
C GLY A 104 -2.56 -6.98 -7.24
N ALA A 105 -2.93 -7.14 -5.97
CA ALA A 105 -1.95 -7.29 -4.90
C ALA A 105 -1.16 -8.58 -5.04
N VAL A 106 -1.82 -9.69 -5.36
CA VAL A 106 -1.14 -10.97 -5.57
C VAL A 106 -0.22 -10.88 -6.79
N ALA A 107 -0.72 -10.30 -7.89
CA ALA A 107 0.09 -10.15 -9.12
C ALA A 107 1.31 -9.26 -8.89
N ALA A 108 1.15 -8.17 -8.15
CA ALA A 108 2.26 -7.27 -7.86
C ALA A 108 3.30 -7.90 -6.94
N ALA A 109 2.85 -8.73 -5.99
CA ALA A 109 3.74 -9.39 -5.03
C ALA A 109 4.59 -10.46 -5.69
N VAL A 110 3.98 -11.23 -6.59
CA VAL A 110 4.66 -12.30 -7.30
C VAL A 110 5.49 -11.76 -8.46
#